data_abeaafc63d076c43b6ba4e7ecd4b539a
#
_entry.id   abeaafc63d076c43b6ba4e7ecd4b539a
#
_cell.length_a   1.000
_cell.length_b   1.000
_cell.length_c   1.000
_cell.angle_alpha   90.00
_cell.angle_beta   90.00
_cell.angle_gamma   90.00
#
_symmetry.space_group_name_H-M   'P 1'
#
loop_
_entity.id
_entity.type
_entity.pdbx_description
1 polymer ?
#
loop_
_entity_poly.entity_id
_entity_poly.type
_entity_poly.pdbx_seq_one_letter_code
_entity_poly.pdbx_strand_id
1 'polypeptide(L)'
;MALRHKQKLSAGSDRQKELLADLEALFFASGFRTVTVDEIATRLKCSKRTLYEIAPSKQELFVLVIESWLDRIRHQGWQGALQHEDPEQRVMAYLEPGVTETRPASRQFLADLQSYRPALALLEAHQAQRTNVLMEII
;
A
#
# COMPACT_ATOMS: atom_id res chain seq x y z
N MET A 1 -18.26 -3.48 -13.12
CA MET A 1 -17.23 -2.44 -13.38
C MET A 1 -16.03 -2.56 -12.47
N ALA A 2 -16.19 -2.58 -11.15
CA ALA A 2 -15.10 -2.82 -10.20
C ALA A 2 -14.43 -4.19 -10.37
N LEU A 3 -15.21 -5.21 -10.71
CA LEU A 3 -14.71 -6.57 -11.02
C LEU A 3 -13.85 -6.60 -12.28
N ARG A 4 -14.21 -5.83 -13.31
CA ARG A 4 -13.45 -5.75 -14.56
C ARG A 4 -12.09 -5.08 -14.36
N HIS A 5 -12.04 -4.07 -13.51
CA HIS A 5 -10.82 -3.38 -13.17
C HIS A 5 -9.89 -4.28 -12.33
N LYS A 6 -10.45 -4.97 -11.35
CA LYS A 6 -9.71 -5.96 -10.54
C LYS A 6 -9.20 -7.13 -11.37
N GLN A 7 -10.00 -7.63 -12.31
CA GLN A 7 -9.57 -8.70 -13.21
C GLN A 7 -8.47 -8.24 -14.16
N LYS A 8 -8.54 -6.99 -14.63
CA LYS A 8 -7.52 -6.41 -15.49
C LYS A 8 -6.20 -6.20 -14.74
N LEU A 9 -6.25 -5.85 -13.46
CA LEU A 9 -5.08 -5.70 -12.60
C LEU A 9 -4.53 -7.06 -12.16
N SER A 10 -5.38 -8.05 -11.92
CA SER A 10 -4.94 -9.39 -11.52
C SER A 10 -4.52 -10.26 -12.72
N ALA A 11 -5.10 -10.04 -13.89
CA ALA A 11 -4.67 -10.61 -15.16
C ALA A 11 -3.54 -9.80 -15.78
N GLY A 12 -3.36 -8.58 -15.32
CA GLY A 12 -2.22 -7.76 -15.65
C GLY A 12 -1.00 -8.46 -15.13
N SER A 13 -0.34 -8.96 -15.98
CA SER A 13 0.91 -9.65 -16.01
C SER A 13 1.74 -9.48 -14.73
N ASP A 14 2.59 -10.41 -14.48
CA ASP A 14 3.67 -10.33 -13.49
C ASP A 14 4.43 -9.01 -13.61
N ARG A 15 4.51 -8.42 -14.81
CA ARG A 15 5.14 -7.14 -15.06
C ARG A 15 4.46 -5.98 -14.32
N GLN A 16 3.13 -5.93 -14.28
CA GLN A 16 2.41 -4.89 -13.53
C GLN A 16 2.62 -5.04 -12.03
N LYS A 17 2.67 -6.26 -11.52
CA LYS A 17 2.97 -6.51 -10.10
C LYS A 17 4.39 -6.09 -9.75
N GLU A 18 5.36 -6.37 -10.61
CA GLU A 18 6.74 -5.93 -10.44
C GLU A 18 6.84 -4.41 -10.43
N LEU A 19 6.15 -3.75 -11.38
CA LEU A 19 6.15 -2.28 -11.44
C LEU A 19 5.53 -1.67 -10.19
N LEU A 20 4.45 -2.25 -9.68
CA LEU A 20 3.81 -1.77 -8.47
C LEU A 20 4.73 -1.93 -7.25
N ALA A 21 5.42 -3.05 -7.14
CA ALA A 21 6.39 -3.29 -6.06
C ALA A 21 7.57 -2.31 -6.15
N ASP A 22 8.09 -2.07 -7.34
CA ASP A 22 9.19 -1.12 -7.57
C ASP A 22 8.73 0.31 -7.27
N LEU A 23 7.52 0.66 -7.66
CA LEU A 23 6.93 1.96 -7.38
C LEU A 23 6.75 2.18 -5.87
N GLU A 24 6.30 1.16 -5.15
CA GLU A 24 6.19 1.20 -3.70
C GLU A 24 7.55 1.45 -3.05
N ALA A 25 8.58 0.71 -3.46
CA ALA A 25 9.94 0.89 -2.95
C ALA A 25 10.45 2.31 -3.20
N LEU A 26 10.19 2.85 -4.38
CA LEU A 26 10.60 4.21 -4.74
C LEU A 26 9.90 5.25 -3.85
N PHE A 27 8.58 5.14 -3.69
CA PHE A 27 7.80 6.07 -2.88
C PHE A 27 8.13 5.94 -1.39
N PHE A 28 8.39 4.74 -0.90
CA PHE A 28 8.84 4.54 0.47
C PHE A 28 10.16 5.28 0.75
N ALA A 29 11.06 5.27 -0.23
CA ALA A 29 12.36 5.92 -0.09
C ALA A 29 12.29 7.44 -0.16
N SER A 30 11.49 8.00 -1.07
CA SER A 30 11.55 9.42 -1.41
C SER A 30 10.23 10.18 -1.32
N GLY A 31 9.10 9.50 -1.03
CA GLY A 31 7.79 10.11 -1.15
C GLY A 31 7.42 10.31 -2.62
N PHE A 32 6.33 11.01 -2.89
CA PHE A 32 5.88 11.20 -4.27
C PHE A 32 6.04 12.65 -4.75
N ARG A 33 6.10 13.62 -3.83
CA ARG A 33 6.08 15.04 -4.22
C ARG A 33 7.36 15.50 -4.91
N THR A 34 8.50 14.93 -4.52
CA THR A 34 9.81 15.35 -5.02
C THR A 34 10.26 14.64 -6.29
N VAL A 35 9.57 13.56 -6.67
CA VAL A 35 9.92 12.81 -7.90
C VAL A 35 8.96 13.17 -9.02
N THR A 36 9.50 13.30 -10.24
CA THR A 36 8.69 13.54 -11.43
C THR A 36 8.29 12.22 -12.07
N VAL A 37 7.25 12.24 -12.90
CA VAL A 37 6.83 11.04 -13.65
C VAL A 37 7.96 10.54 -14.56
N ASP A 38 8.72 11.46 -15.15
CA ASP A 38 9.89 11.11 -15.97
C ASP A 38 10.94 10.36 -15.16
N GLU A 39 11.23 10.82 -13.94
CA GLU A 39 12.17 10.15 -13.04
C GLU A 39 11.68 8.77 -12.65
N ILE A 40 10.39 8.65 -12.33
CA ILE A 40 9.77 7.36 -12.00
C ILE A 40 9.94 6.39 -13.16
N ALA A 41 9.57 6.81 -14.38
CA ALA A 41 9.67 5.98 -15.58
C ALA A 41 11.12 5.52 -15.81
N THR A 42 12.08 6.43 -15.67
CA THR A 42 13.50 6.11 -15.83
C THR A 42 13.97 5.08 -14.82
N ARG A 43 13.62 5.27 -13.55
CA ARG A 43 14.04 4.35 -12.47
C ARG A 43 13.40 2.98 -12.58
N LEU A 44 12.13 2.92 -12.99
CA LEU A 44 11.41 1.68 -13.17
C LEU A 44 11.66 1.01 -14.52
N LYS A 45 12.43 1.66 -15.37
CA LYS A 45 12.76 1.17 -16.74
C LYS A 45 11.49 0.87 -17.54
N CYS A 46 10.54 1.80 -17.50
CA CYS A 46 9.30 1.72 -18.27
C CYS A 46 9.00 3.07 -18.91
N SER A 47 8.01 3.11 -19.79
CA SER A 47 7.55 4.35 -20.40
C SER A 47 6.56 5.07 -19.47
N LYS A 48 6.40 6.38 -19.65
CA LYS A 48 5.34 7.14 -18.98
C LYS A 48 3.96 6.59 -19.33
N ARG A 49 3.80 6.13 -20.56
CA ARG A 49 2.56 5.51 -21.02
C ARG A 49 2.20 4.29 -20.16
N THR A 50 3.18 3.44 -19.86
CA THR A 50 3.00 2.27 -19.00
C THR A 50 2.53 2.69 -17.60
N LEU A 51 3.12 3.75 -17.04
CA LEU A 51 2.71 4.28 -15.73
C LEU A 51 1.27 4.80 -15.79
N TYR A 52 0.92 5.56 -16.84
CA TYR A 52 -0.43 6.10 -16.98
C TYR A 52 -1.49 5.03 -17.28
N GLU A 53 -1.10 3.86 -17.73
CA GLU A 53 -1.99 2.71 -17.83
C GLU A 53 -2.34 2.13 -16.45
N ILE A 54 -1.45 2.30 -15.46
CA ILE A 54 -1.68 1.87 -14.08
C ILE A 54 -2.57 2.88 -13.36
N ALA A 55 -2.26 4.17 -13.44
CA ALA A 55 -3.04 5.25 -12.85
C ALA A 55 -2.80 6.55 -13.63
N PRO A 56 -3.81 7.43 -13.73
CA PRO A 56 -3.74 8.59 -14.62
C PRO A 56 -2.85 9.74 -14.14
N SER A 57 -2.34 9.70 -12.91
CA SER A 57 -1.48 10.75 -12.38
C SER A 57 -0.50 10.20 -11.35
N LYS A 58 0.55 10.97 -11.06
CA LYS A 58 1.51 10.64 -10.01
C LYS A 58 0.81 10.51 -8.65
N GLN A 59 -0.11 11.41 -8.37
CA GLN A 59 -0.89 11.41 -7.13
C GLN A 59 -1.71 10.12 -6.98
N GLU A 60 -2.32 9.69 -8.06
CA GLU A 60 -3.12 8.44 -8.05
C GLU A 60 -2.25 7.20 -8.00
N LEU A 61 -1.05 7.25 -8.58
CA LEU A 61 -0.06 6.20 -8.38
C LEU A 61 0.30 6.07 -6.90
N PHE A 62 0.47 7.19 -6.21
CA PHE A 62 0.75 7.20 -4.77
C PHE A 62 -0.41 6.60 -3.97
N VAL A 63 -1.64 7.00 -4.28
CA VAL A 63 -2.85 6.43 -3.64
C VAL A 63 -2.90 4.92 -3.84
N LEU A 64 -2.62 4.45 -5.04
CA LEU A 64 -2.62 3.02 -5.36
C LEU A 64 -1.59 2.26 -4.52
N VAL A 65 -0.41 2.84 -4.35
CA VAL A 65 0.63 2.26 -3.48
C VAL A 65 0.15 2.19 -2.03
N ILE A 66 -0.48 3.25 -1.53
CA ILE A 66 -1.01 3.28 -0.17
C ILE A 66 -2.08 2.20 0.02
N GLU A 67 -3.01 2.08 -0.92
CA GLU A 67 -4.04 1.03 -0.88
C GLU A 67 -3.44 -0.37 -0.82
N SER A 68 -2.49 -0.64 -1.69
CA SER A 68 -1.80 -1.94 -1.77
C SER A 68 -1.05 -2.26 -0.47
N TRP A 69 -0.34 -1.28 0.06
CA TRP A 69 0.41 -1.40 1.30
C TRP A 69 -0.51 -1.70 2.49
N LEU A 70 -1.58 -0.92 2.65
CA LEU A 70 -2.52 -1.10 3.76
C LEU A 70 -3.30 -2.42 3.64
N ASP A 71 -3.69 -2.82 2.43
CA ASP A 71 -4.34 -4.11 2.19
C ASP A 71 -3.44 -5.27 2.58
N ARG A 72 -2.16 -5.19 2.24
CA ARG A 72 -1.18 -6.22 2.59
C ARG A 72 -1.03 -6.33 4.11
N ILE A 73 -0.96 -5.20 4.81
CA ILE A 73 -0.88 -5.18 6.28
C ILE A 73 -2.10 -5.87 6.89
N ARG A 74 -3.30 -5.51 6.43
CA ARG A 74 -4.54 -6.11 6.94
C ARG A 74 -4.60 -7.60 6.67
N HIS A 75 -4.27 -8.00 5.47
CA HIS A 75 -4.29 -9.41 5.07
C HIS A 75 -3.32 -10.24 5.90
N GLN A 76 -2.07 -9.79 6.01
CA GLN A 76 -1.05 -10.49 6.80
C GLN A 76 -1.43 -10.53 8.28
N GLY A 77 -1.97 -9.43 8.81
CA GLY A 77 -2.41 -9.36 10.20
C GLY A 77 -3.51 -10.37 10.50
N TRP A 78 -4.51 -10.42 9.65
CA TRP A 78 -5.62 -11.36 9.79
C TRP A 78 -5.14 -12.81 9.68
N GLN A 79 -4.31 -13.12 8.69
CA GLN A 79 -3.75 -14.46 8.52
C GLN A 79 -2.91 -14.87 9.74
N GLY A 80 -2.12 -13.94 10.26
CA GLY A 80 -1.33 -14.18 11.46
C GLY A 80 -2.20 -14.48 12.69
N ALA A 81 -3.26 -13.70 12.88
CA ALA A 81 -4.18 -13.87 14.00
C ALA A 81 -4.85 -15.25 13.97
N LEU A 82 -5.21 -15.74 12.77
CA LEU A 82 -5.85 -17.05 12.61
C LEU A 82 -4.96 -18.23 12.99
N GLN A 83 -3.65 -18.02 13.13
CA GLN A 83 -2.71 -19.08 13.50
C GLN A 83 -2.70 -19.35 15.02
N HIS A 84 -3.36 -18.52 15.81
CA HIS A 84 -3.34 -18.60 17.26
C HIS A 84 -4.74 -18.73 17.84
N GLU A 85 -4.86 -19.44 18.96
CA GLU A 85 -6.11 -19.56 19.70
C GLU A 85 -6.15 -18.57 20.87
N ASP A 86 -5.00 -18.26 21.46
CA ASP A 86 -4.88 -17.34 22.58
C ASP A 86 -5.14 -15.90 22.13
N PRO A 87 -6.07 -15.17 22.80
CA PRO A 87 -6.39 -13.80 22.40
C PRO A 87 -5.20 -12.84 22.41
N GLU A 88 -4.30 -12.96 23.39
CA GLU A 88 -3.12 -12.11 23.47
C GLU A 88 -2.20 -12.34 22.26
N GLN A 89 -1.96 -13.61 21.91
CA GLN A 89 -1.16 -13.96 20.74
C GLN A 89 -1.83 -13.51 19.43
N ARG A 90 -3.14 -13.57 19.34
CA ARG A 90 -3.90 -13.07 18.19
C ARG A 90 -3.70 -11.57 17.98
N VAL A 91 -3.79 -10.81 19.06
CA VAL A 91 -3.59 -9.36 19.02
C VAL A 91 -2.17 -9.03 18.56
N MET A 92 -1.18 -9.68 19.13
CA MET A 92 0.23 -9.46 18.75
C MET A 92 0.48 -9.82 17.29
N ALA A 93 -0.02 -10.96 16.84
CA ALA A 93 0.15 -11.39 15.45
C ALA A 93 -0.56 -10.47 14.46
N TYR A 94 -1.72 -9.95 14.83
CA TYR A 94 -2.46 -9.01 14.01
C TYR A 94 -1.72 -7.67 13.85
N LEU A 95 -1.08 -7.19 14.90
CA LEU A 95 -0.39 -5.89 14.90
C LEU A 95 1.01 -5.94 14.28
N GLU A 96 1.66 -7.09 14.28
CA GLU A 96 3.04 -7.22 13.82
C GLU A 96 3.29 -6.72 12.39
N PRO A 97 2.46 -7.06 11.37
CA PRO A 97 2.70 -6.60 10.01
C PRO A 97 2.71 -5.07 9.86
N GLY A 98 1.91 -4.37 10.67
CA GLY A 98 1.92 -2.90 10.67
C GLY A 98 3.28 -2.33 11.01
N VAL A 99 4.00 -2.95 11.93
CA VAL A 99 5.36 -2.55 12.28
C VAL A 99 6.35 -2.96 11.20
N THR A 100 6.34 -4.21 10.80
CA THR A 100 7.28 -4.77 9.83
C THR A 100 7.19 -4.08 8.47
N GLU A 101 5.96 -3.92 7.97
CA GLU A 101 5.70 -3.34 6.65
C GLU A 101 5.88 -1.81 6.61
N THR A 102 6.01 -1.17 7.76
CA THR A 102 6.23 0.28 7.85
C THR A 102 7.72 0.64 7.98
N ARG A 103 8.57 -0.31 8.37
CA ARG A 103 10.01 -0.06 8.54
C ARG A 103 10.70 0.58 7.34
N PRO A 104 10.39 0.20 6.07
CA PRO A 104 11.05 0.81 4.92
C PRO A 104 10.61 2.24 4.63
N ALA A 105 9.54 2.72 5.27
CA ALA A 105 8.97 4.04 5.00
C ALA A 105 9.87 5.14 5.53
N SER A 106 10.27 6.05 4.64
CA SER A 106 11.05 7.22 4.99
C SER A 106 10.18 8.30 5.64
N ARG A 107 10.83 9.28 6.26
CA ARG A 107 10.15 10.46 6.78
C ARG A 107 9.39 11.21 5.68
N GLN A 108 9.97 11.29 4.49
CA GLN A 108 9.33 11.96 3.36
C GLN A 108 8.07 11.25 2.92
N PHE A 109 8.11 9.91 2.85
CA PHE A 109 6.92 9.12 2.55
C PHE A 109 5.81 9.38 3.57
N LEU A 110 6.14 9.35 4.86
CA LEU A 110 5.14 9.58 5.92
C LEU A 110 4.61 11.00 5.91
N ALA A 111 5.47 11.98 5.63
CA ALA A 111 5.05 13.38 5.51
C ALA A 111 4.09 13.57 4.33
N ASP A 112 4.40 12.96 3.18
CA ASP A 112 3.54 13.03 1.99
C ASP A 112 2.20 12.34 2.25
N LEU A 113 2.21 11.20 2.92
CA LEU A 113 0.99 10.47 3.31
C LEU A 113 0.09 11.35 4.19
N GLN A 114 0.67 12.01 5.19
CA GLN A 114 -0.09 12.84 6.13
C GLN A 114 -0.58 14.15 5.51
N SER A 115 0.13 14.68 4.53
CA SER A 115 -0.18 15.97 3.92
C SER A 115 -1.06 15.87 2.66
N TYR A 116 -1.29 14.67 2.15
CA TYR A 116 -2.12 14.45 0.97
C TYR A 116 -3.44 13.81 1.38
N ARG A 117 -4.53 14.60 1.32
CA ARG A 117 -5.81 14.21 1.90
C ARG A 117 -6.35 12.84 1.44
N PRO A 118 -6.31 12.50 0.13
CA PRO A 118 -6.81 11.19 -0.29
C PRO A 118 -6.04 10.02 0.33
N ALA A 119 -4.72 10.14 0.49
CA ALA A 119 -3.90 9.11 1.13
C ALA A 119 -4.16 9.05 2.64
N LEU A 120 -4.26 10.19 3.30
CA LEU A 120 -4.55 10.27 4.72
C LEU A 120 -5.92 9.64 5.05
N ALA A 121 -6.91 9.85 4.19
CA ALA A 121 -8.23 9.26 4.37
C ALA A 121 -8.18 7.74 4.36
N LEU A 122 -7.34 7.16 3.50
CA LEU A 122 -7.12 5.71 3.46
C LEU A 122 -6.49 5.20 4.75
N LEU A 123 -5.50 5.93 5.28
CA LEU A 123 -4.86 5.58 6.54
C LEU A 123 -5.85 5.65 7.70
N GLU A 124 -6.66 6.70 7.75
CA GLU A 124 -7.69 6.86 8.79
C GLU A 124 -8.71 5.71 8.75
N ALA A 125 -9.17 5.34 7.55
CA ALA A 125 -10.08 4.21 7.37
C ALA A 125 -9.44 2.89 7.80
N HIS A 126 -8.17 2.70 7.47
CA HIS A 126 -7.39 1.53 7.89
C HIS A 126 -7.31 1.43 9.42
N GLN A 127 -7.01 2.55 10.09
CA GLN A 127 -6.90 2.59 11.55
C GLN A 127 -8.25 2.28 12.22
N ALA A 128 -9.34 2.80 11.69
CA ALA A 128 -10.68 2.51 12.18
C ALA A 128 -11.04 1.03 12.04
N GLN A 129 -10.74 0.46 10.88
CA GLN A 129 -10.98 -0.97 10.63
C GLN A 129 -10.12 -1.86 11.51
N ARG A 130 -8.87 -1.48 11.75
CA ARG A 130 -7.97 -2.19 12.66
C ARG A 130 -8.54 -2.23 14.09
N THR A 131 -9.06 -1.11 14.56
CA THR A 131 -9.71 -1.03 15.87
C THR A 131 -10.88 -1.99 15.94
N ASN A 132 -11.74 -2.03 14.93
CA ASN A 132 -12.88 -2.94 14.87
C ASN A 132 -12.44 -4.40 14.93
N VAL A 133 -11.41 -4.77 14.18
CA VAL A 133 -10.89 -6.15 14.19
C VAL A 133 -10.31 -6.51 15.55
N LEU A 134 -9.57 -5.59 16.17
CA LEU A 134 -9.02 -5.83 17.51
C LEU A 134 -10.13 -6.07 18.54
N MET A 135 -11.24 -5.34 18.45
CA MET A 135 -12.39 -5.54 19.32
C MET A 135 -13.03 -6.91 19.14
N GLU A 136 -13.03 -7.43 17.91
CA GLU A 136 -13.53 -8.77 17.63
C GLU A 136 -12.60 -9.88 18.16
N ILE A 137 -11.29 -9.65 18.09
CA ILE A 137 -10.28 -10.62 18.56
C ILE A 137 -10.30 -10.74 20.09
N ILE A 138 -10.50 -9.63 20.77
CA ILE A 138 -10.56 -9.59 22.22
C ILE A 138 -11.87 -10.18 22.72
#